data_a909ac6185b59a5af09e10a81f05ec0c
#
_entry.id   a909ac6185b59a5af09e10a81f05ec0c
#
_cell.length_a   1.000
_cell.length_b   1.000
_cell.length_c   1.000
_cell.angle_alpha   90.00
_cell.angle_beta   90.00
_cell.angle_gamma   90.00
#
_symmetry.space_group_name_H-M   'P 1'
#
loop_
_entity.id
_entity.type
_entity.pdbx_description
1 polymer ?
#
loop_
_entity_poly.entity_id
_entity_poly.type
_entity_poly.pdbx_seq_one_letter_code
_entity_poly.pdbx_strand_id
1 'polypeptide(L)'
;MRKFVSCIFMVLGGCLLSFAQHPSLLFTQEEVSEIRAGKGMVPEFDKSLSEVLSAADAAVNSSISVPVPIDGGGGAVHEQHKSNYYAMFHCGVAYQLTGDKKYATYVANMLQAYAKLYPTLGFHPLQLSPVPGRLFWQTLNESVWLVHTAVAYDCIYNTLSSKQRATIEENLFVPMADFIMDGMGDNHANKKTFNKMHNHATWATAAVGMIGFAMNREDYVKKALYGSDETGKRGGFIRQMDYLFSPDGYFTEGAYYQRYAIWPFVIFAQCIDNKLPELKIFDYRDNILSKALSTLIQLSYEGEFFHINDALLKG
;
A
#
# COMPACT_ATOMS: atom_id res chain seq x y z
N MET A 1 45.71 -38.03 -28.95
CA MET A 1 45.29 -36.62 -28.74
C MET A 1 43.85 -36.46 -29.23
N ARG A 2 42.89 -36.51 -28.33
CA ARG A 2 41.49 -36.22 -28.62
C ARG A 2 41.14 -34.88 -27.99
N LYS A 3 40.79 -33.90 -28.82
CA LYS A 3 40.35 -32.56 -28.41
C LYS A 3 38.89 -32.65 -27.92
N PHE A 4 38.65 -32.36 -26.65
CA PHE A 4 37.31 -32.11 -26.10
C PHE A 4 36.92 -30.69 -26.50
N VAL A 5 35.90 -30.57 -27.32
CA VAL A 5 35.22 -29.29 -27.58
C VAL A 5 34.11 -29.19 -26.54
N SER A 6 34.28 -28.29 -25.60
CA SER A 6 33.28 -27.96 -24.58
C SER A 6 32.29 -26.94 -25.18
N CYS A 7 31.10 -27.39 -25.54
CA CYS A 7 30.01 -26.50 -25.91
C CYS A 7 29.39 -25.90 -24.60
N ILE A 8 29.71 -24.66 -24.34
CA ILE A 8 29.01 -23.86 -23.33
C ILE A 8 27.65 -23.47 -23.94
N PHE A 9 26.59 -24.13 -23.53
CA PHE A 9 25.23 -23.66 -23.75
C PHE A 9 24.98 -22.47 -22.82
N MET A 10 25.04 -21.27 -23.36
CA MET A 10 24.56 -20.07 -22.73
C MET A 10 23.01 -20.11 -22.75
N VAL A 11 22.41 -20.56 -21.66
CA VAL A 11 20.95 -20.43 -21.46
C VAL A 11 20.68 -18.96 -21.24
N LEU A 12 20.35 -18.26 -22.29
CA LEU A 12 19.64 -16.97 -22.22
C LEU A 12 18.26 -17.25 -21.62
N GLY A 13 18.17 -17.17 -20.30
CA GLY A 13 16.90 -17.08 -19.60
C GLY A 13 16.24 -15.78 -20.01
N GLY A 14 15.40 -15.83 -21.05
CA GLY A 14 14.46 -14.76 -21.34
C GLY A 14 13.51 -14.69 -20.15
N CYS A 15 13.67 -13.66 -19.29
CA CYS A 15 12.56 -13.21 -18.45
C CYS A 15 11.43 -12.88 -19.42
N LEU A 16 10.48 -13.80 -19.55
CA LEU A 16 9.16 -13.47 -20.08
C LEU A 16 8.60 -12.43 -19.09
N LEU A 17 8.62 -11.15 -19.49
CA LEU A 17 7.84 -10.12 -18.86
C LEU A 17 6.38 -10.62 -18.93
N SER A 18 5.94 -11.28 -17.88
CA SER A 18 4.54 -11.55 -17.69
C SER A 18 3.88 -10.18 -17.63
N PHE A 19 3.13 -9.80 -18.67
CA PHE A 19 2.29 -8.62 -18.62
C PHE A 19 1.53 -8.68 -17.31
N ALA A 20 1.62 -7.62 -16.51
CA ALA A 20 1.06 -7.62 -15.18
C ALA A 20 -0.42 -7.95 -15.27
N GLN A 21 -0.78 -9.09 -14.75
CA GLN A 21 -2.16 -9.51 -14.64
C GLN A 21 -2.78 -8.69 -13.51
N HIS A 22 -3.89 -8.00 -13.76
CA HIS A 22 -4.64 -7.25 -12.75
C HIS A 22 -5.99 -7.94 -12.48
N PRO A 23 -6.44 -8.02 -11.23
CA PRO A 23 -5.73 -7.60 -10.00
C PRO A 23 -4.56 -8.51 -9.66
N SER A 24 -3.61 -7.99 -8.89
CA SER A 24 -2.44 -8.75 -8.46
C SER A 24 -1.78 -8.20 -7.18
N LEU A 25 -2.34 -7.16 -6.57
CA LEU A 25 -1.82 -6.63 -5.31
C LEU A 25 -2.38 -7.39 -4.11
N LEU A 26 -3.64 -7.17 -3.79
CA LEU A 26 -4.28 -7.79 -2.62
C LEU A 26 -4.61 -9.26 -2.86
N PHE A 27 -5.03 -9.58 -4.06
CA PHE A 27 -5.40 -10.94 -4.52
C PHE A 27 -5.17 -11.06 -6.04
N THR A 28 -5.01 -12.28 -6.47
CA THR A 28 -4.90 -12.65 -7.89
C THR A 28 -6.29 -12.91 -8.49
N GLN A 29 -6.37 -13.04 -9.81
CA GLN A 29 -7.62 -13.38 -10.49
C GLN A 29 -8.12 -14.79 -10.13
N GLU A 30 -7.21 -15.70 -9.77
CA GLU A 30 -7.54 -17.04 -9.30
C GLU A 30 -8.21 -16.96 -7.93
N GLU A 31 -7.59 -16.27 -6.97
CA GLU A 31 -8.15 -16.05 -5.63
C GLU A 31 -9.50 -15.31 -5.68
N VAL A 32 -9.68 -14.34 -6.57
CA VAL A 32 -11.01 -13.72 -6.80
C VAL A 32 -12.05 -14.77 -7.16
N SER A 33 -11.69 -15.73 -8.02
CA SER A 33 -12.59 -16.79 -8.44
C SER A 33 -12.93 -17.74 -7.27
N GLU A 34 -11.95 -18.08 -6.45
CA GLU A 34 -12.13 -18.89 -5.24
C GLU A 34 -12.99 -18.18 -4.20
N ILE A 35 -12.73 -16.88 -3.94
CA ILE A 35 -13.53 -16.06 -3.03
C ILE A 35 -14.99 -16.02 -3.48
N ARG A 36 -15.23 -15.82 -4.79
CA ARG A 36 -16.60 -15.85 -5.34
C ARG A 36 -17.28 -17.19 -5.17
N ALA A 37 -16.55 -18.30 -5.37
CA ALA A 37 -17.07 -19.65 -5.19
C ALA A 37 -17.36 -19.98 -3.72
N GLY A 38 -16.59 -19.42 -2.78
CA GLY A 38 -16.73 -19.61 -1.33
C GLY A 38 -17.94 -18.90 -0.69
N LYS A 39 -18.64 -18.04 -1.43
CA LYS A 39 -19.80 -17.31 -0.92
C LYS A 39 -20.91 -18.28 -0.44
N GLY A 40 -21.39 -18.06 0.76
CA GLY A 40 -22.41 -18.91 1.40
C GLY A 40 -21.87 -20.15 2.12
N MET A 41 -20.54 -20.36 2.13
CA MET A 41 -19.90 -21.53 2.74
C MET A 41 -19.39 -21.26 4.17
N VAL A 42 -18.97 -20.03 4.48
CA VAL A 42 -18.37 -19.64 5.76
C VAL A 42 -19.02 -18.37 6.27
N PRO A 43 -19.76 -18.42 7.41
CA PRO A 43 -20.51 -17.27 7.93
C PRO A 43 -19.65 -16.01 8.19
N GLU A 44 -18.44 -16.17 8.73
CA GLU A 44 -17.53 -15.08 9.01
C GLU A 44 -17.07 -14.38 7.73
N PHE A 45 -16.82 -15.16 6.69
CA PHE A 45 -16.48 -14.65 5.38
C PHE A 45 -17.65 -13.90 4.75
N ASP A 46 -18.87 -14.46 4.80
CA ASP A 46 -20.08 -13.82 4.27
C ASP A 46 -20.39 -12.51 5.00
N LYS A 47 -20.11 -12.45 6.30
CA LYS A 47 -20.22 -11.21 7.08
C LYS A 47 -19.25 -10.14 6.57
N SER A 48 -17.98 -10.48 6.43
CA SER A 48 -16.96 -9.55 5.92
C SER A 48 -17.28 -9.08 4.49
N LEU A 49 -17.74 -9.98 3.63
CA LEU A 49 -18.20 -9.66 2.29
C LEU A 49 -19.39 -8.68 2.31
N SER A 50 -20.36 -8.91 3.19
CA SER A 50 -21.52 -8.04 3.36
C SER A 50 -21.13 -6.63 3.82
N GLU A 51 -20.15 -6.52 4.73
CA GLU A 51 -19.61 -5.25 5.21
C GLU A 51 -18.95 -4.46 4.06
N VAL A 52 -18.11 -5.12 3.26
CA VAL A 52 -17.46 -4.49 2.08
C VAL A 52 -18.50 -4.02 1.07
N LEU A 53 -19.51 -4.85 0.75
CA LEU A 53 -20.55 -4.48 -0.20
C LEU A 53 -21.44 -3.35 0.31
N SER A 54 -21.77 -3.34 1.59
CA SER A 54 -22.53 -2.26 2.22
C SER A 54 -21.78 -0.93 2.16
N ALA A 55 -20.48 -0.92 2.46
CA ALA A 55 -19.64 0.26 2.36
C ALA A 55 -19.52 0.76 0.92
N ALA A 56 -19.34 -0.15 -0.04
CA ALA A 56 -19.25 0.20 -1.46
C ALA A 56 -20.58 0.75 -2.01
N ASP A 57 -21.72 0.18 -1.63
CA ASP A 57 -23.05 0.68 -2.02
C ASP A 57 -23.33 2.07 -1.41
N ALA A 58 -22.96 2.30 -0.16
CA ALA A 58 -23.05 3.62 0.44
C ALA A 58 -22.20 4.66 -0.33
N ALA A 59 -20.98 4.26 -0.74
CA ALA A 59 -20.08 5.12 -1.51
C ALA A 59 -20.68 5.51 -2.88
N VAL A 60 -21.13 4.54 -3.68
CA VAL A 60 -21.67 4.83 -5.03
C VAL A 60 -22.96 5.62 -5.01
N ASN A 61 -23.70 5.63 -3.91
CA ASN A 61 -24.89 6.44 -3.70
C ASN A 61 -24.59 7.86 -3.20
N SER A 62 -23.32 8.16 -2.89
CA SER A 62 -22.87 9.49 -2.47
C SER A 62 -22.28 10.29 -3.63
N SER A 63 -22.26 11.62 -3.52
CA SER A 63 -21.58 12.49 -4.47
C SER A 63 -20.06 12.44 -4.25
N ILE A 64 -19.30 12.43 -5.34
CA ILE A 64 -17.84 12.53 -5.29
C ILE A 64 -17.45 13.96 -4.88
N SER A 65 -16.69 14.08 -3.79
CA SER A 65 -16.13 15.33 -3.30
C SER A 65 -14.64 15.19 -3.07
N VAL A 66 -13.85 16.00 -3.77
CA VAL A 66 -12.38 16.05 -3.63
C VAL A 66 -11.99 17.51 -3.35
N PRO A 67 -12.12 17.96 -2.09
CA PRO A 67 -11.86 19.35 -1.71
C PRO A 67 -10.36 19.68 -1.72
N VAL A 68 -10.04 20.97 -1.82
CA VAL A 68 -8.67 21.46 -1.62
C VAL A 68 -8.28 21.27 -0.14
N PRO A 69 -7.10 20.71 0.19
CA PRO A 69 -6.66 20.51 1.56
C PRO A 69 -6.51 21.83 2.33
N ILE A 70 -7.08 21.89 3.54
CA ILE A 70 -7.04 23.09 4.39
C ILE A 70 -6.84 22.81 5.88
N ASP A 71 -7.13 21.59 6.35
CA ASP A 71 -7.13 21.23 7.77
C ASP A 71 -6.34 19.95 8.07
N GLY A 72 -6.12 19.69 9.36
CA GLY A 72 -5.36 18.52 9.82
C GLY A 72 -6.25 17.40 10.35
N GLY A 73 -5.66 16.41 11.00
CA GLY A 73 -6.35 15.25 11.56
C GLY A 73 -7.55 15.64 12.42
N GLY A 74 -8.72 15.04 12.15
CA GLY A 74 -10.00 15.37 12.75
C GLY A 74 -10.74 16.54 12.08
N GLY A 75 -10.13 17.27 11.14
CA GLY A 75 -10.78 18.30 10.35
C GLY A 75 -11.64 17.71 9.22
N ALA A 76 -12.68 18.46 8.83
CA ALA A 76 -13.69 17.96 7.88
C ALA A 76 -13.10 17.58 6.52
N VAL A 77 -12.14 18.34 6.00
CA VAL A 77 -11.49 18.07 4.70
C VAL A 77 -10.53 16.89 4.82
N HIS A 78 -9.76 16.82 5.90
CA HIS A 78 -8.88 15.67 6.18
C HIS A 78 -9.68 14.36 6.26
N GLU A 79 -10.79 14.36 7.02
CA GLU A 79 -11.64 13.18 7.17
C GLU A 79 -12.37 12.85 5.85
N GLN A 80 -12.70 13.85 5.01
CA GLN A 80 -13.23 13.59 3.67
C GLN A 80 -12.24 12.83 2.78
N HIS A 81 -10.96 13.20 2.78
CA HIS A 81 -9.94 12.46 2.02
C HIS A 81 -9.73 11.05 2.57
N LYS A 82 -9.87 10.82 3.89
CA LYS A 82 -9.86 9.48 4.48
C LYS A 82 -11.07 8.66 4.03
N SER A 83 -12.27 9.23 4.08
CA SER A 83 -13.48 8.58 3.59
C SER A 83 -13.36 8.20 2.11
N ASN A 84 -12.75 9.07 1.30
CA ASN A 84 -12.55 8.83 -0.13
C ASN A 84 -11.65 7.62 -0.41
N TYR A 85 -10.51 7.47 0.29
CA TYR A 85 -9.66 6.30 0.02
C TYR A 85 -10.29 5.00 0.52
N TYR A 86 -11.02 5.00 1.63
CA TYR A 86 -11.78 3.83 2.06
C TYR A 86 -12.89 3.48 1.07
N ALA A 87 -13.62 4.48 0.57
CA ALA A 87 -14.65 4.26 -0.44
C ALA A 87 -14.09 3.66 -1.73
N MET A 88 -12.94 4.19 -2.21
CA MET A 88 -12.26 3.62 -3.38
C MET A 88 -11.80 2.19 -3.13
N PHE A 89 -11.21 1.90 -1.97
CA PHE A 89 -10.78 0.56 -1.60
C PHE A 89 -11.94 -0.43 -1.61
N HIS A 90 -13.03 -0.13 -0.89
CA HIS A 90 -14.20 -1.01 -0.85
C HIS A 90 -14.86 -1.18 -2.22
N CYS A 91 -14.97 -0.10 -3.02
CA CYS A 91 -15.51 -0.20 -4.38
C CYS A 91 -14.60 -1.02 -5.30
N GLY A 92 -13.28 -0.90 -5.21
CA GLY A 92 -12.35 -1.72 -5.98
C GLY A 92 -12.51 -3.21 -5.68
N VAL A 93 -12.53 -3.56 -4.40
CA VAL A 93 -12.76 -4.94 -3.93
C VAL A 93 -14.17 -5.43 -4.35
N ALA A 94 -15.21 -4.62 -4.12
CA ALA A 94 -16.59 -4.97 -4.52
C ALA A 94 -16.72 -5.22 -6.01
N TYR A 95 -16.02 -4.44 -6.86
CA TYR A 95 -15.97 -4.69 -8.30
C TYR A 95 -15.39 -6.06 -8.61
N GLN A 96 -14.27 -6.43 -8.01
CA GLN A 96 -13.66 -7.74 -8.22
C GLN A 96 -14.56 -8.87 -7.75
N LEU A 97 -15.27 -8.70 -6.65
CA LEU A 97 -16.13 -9.76 -6.08
C LEU A 97 -17.49 -9.91 -6.77
N THR A 98 -18.00 -8.85 -7.42
CA THR A 98 -19.34 -8.86 -8.03
C THR A 98 -19.33 -8.76 -9.55
N GLY A 99 -18.31 -8.12 -10.14
CA GLY A 99 -18.27 -7.74 -11.54
C GLY A 99 -19.14 -6.51 -11.89
N ASP A 100 -19.82 -5.89 -10.89
CA ASP A 100 -20.69 -4.74 -11.15
C ASP A 100 -19.86 -3.47 -11.42
N LYS A 101 -19.99 -2.99 -12.66
CA LYS A 101 -19.22 -1.85 -13.19
C LYS A 101 -19.50 -0.53 -12.47
N LYS A 102 -20.62 -0.40 -11.72
CA LYS A 102 -20.89 0.83 -10.94
C LYS A 102 -19.74 1.16 -9.98
N TYR A 103 -19.18 0.13 -9.32
CA TYR A 103 -18.06 0.29 -8.40
C TYR A 103 -16.77 0.74 -9.10
N ALA A 104 -16.42 0.10 -10.22
CA ALA A 104 -15.25 0.50 -11.01
C ALA A 104 -15.39 1.92 -11.56
N THR A 105 -16.59 2.31 -12.00
CA THR A 105 -16.89 3.67 -12.48
C THR A 105 -16.70 4.70 -11.37
N TYR A 106 -17.16 4.40 -10.15
CA TYR A 106 -16.97 5.28 -9.00
C TYR A 106 -15.48 5.52 -8.71
N VAL A 107 -14.68 4.45 -8.63
CA VAL A 107 -13.24 4.53 -8.40
C VAL A 107 -12.55 5.33 -9.51
N ALA A 108 -12.87 5.05 -10.77
CA ALA A 108 -12.29 5.76 -11.92
C ALA A 108 -12.57 7.26 -11.88
N ASN A 109 -13.79 7.67 -11.56
CA ASN A 109 -14.19 9.08 -11.47
C ASN A 109 -13.50 9.77 -10.29
N MET A 110 -13.38 9.11 -9.14
CA MET A 110 -12.69 9.64 -7.96
C MET A 110 -11.20 9.84 -8.24
N LEU A 111 -10.52 8.84 -8.82
CA LEU A 111 -9.11 8.96 -9.19
C LEU A 111 -8.86 10.06 -10.23
N GLN A 112 -9.74 10.24 -11.21
CA GLN A 112 -9.65 11.35 -12.15
C GLN A 112 -9.85 12.72 -11.47
N ALA A 113 -10.72 12.82 -10.48
CA ALA A 113 -10.88 14.05 -9.70
C ALA A 113 -9.60 14.38 -8.90
N TYR A 114 -8.97 13.38 -8.29
CA TYR A 114 -7.66 13.57 -7.66
C TYR A 114 -6.55 13.90 -8.65
N ALA A 115 -6.54 13.29 -9.84
CA ALA A 115 -5.57 13.61 -10.90
C ALA A 115 -5.69 15.04 -11.43
N LYS A 116 -6.85 15.68 -11.29
CA LYS A 116 -7.03 17.11 -11.57
C LYS A 116 -6.54 18.00 -10.43
N LEU A 117 -6.76 17.58 -9.19
CA LEU A 117 -6.40 18.36 -8.01
C LEU A 117 -4.90 18.29 -7.70
N TYR A 118 -4.31 17.09 -7.68
CA TYR A 118 -2.97 16.87 -7.12
C TYR A 118 -1.86 17.71 -7.76
N PRO A 119 -1.81 17.91 -9.09
CA PRO A 119 -0.80 18.78 -9.73
C PRO A 119 -0.89 20.24 -9.28
N THR A 120 -2.04 20.70 -8.81
CA THR A 120 -2.25 22.10 -8.36
C THR A 120 -1.77 22.35 -6.93
N LEU A 121 -1.46 21.28 -6.17
CA LEU A 121 -1.10 21.37 -4.76
C LEU A 121 0.37 21.72 -4.59
N GLY A 122 0.67 22.70 -3.75
CA GLY A 122 1.96 22.89 -3.10
C GLY A 122 2.07 22.03 -1.82
N PHE A 123 2.93 22.42 -0.88
CA PHE A 123 2.86 21.88 0.47
C PHE A 123 1.52 22.21 1.13
N HIS A 124 1.05 21.30 1.97
CA HIS A 124 -0.17 21.49 2.74
C HIS A 124 -0.11 22.81 3.54
N PRO A 125 -1.20 23.59 3.59
CA PRO A 125 -1.19 24.90 4.28
C PRO A 125 -0.86 24.79 5.77
N LEU A 126 -1.23 23.68 6.43
CA LEU A 126 -0.80 23.39 7.80
C LEU A 126 0.57 22.73 7.80
N GLN A 127 1.63 23.49 7.96
CA GLN A 127 3.00 23.00 8.05
C GLN A 127 3.40 22.69 9.49
N LEU A 128 2.59 21.91 10.19
CA LEU A 128 2.82 21.54 11.58
C LEU A 128 3.71 20.28 11.73
N SER A 129 3.92 19.54 10.66
CA SER A 129 4.77 18.35 10.64
C SER A 129 6.18 18.70 10.16
N PRO A 130 7.25 18.10 10.75
CA PRO A 130 8.59 18.19 10.20
C PRO A 130 8.71 17.51 8.82
N VAL A 131 7.71 16.72 8.44
CA VAL A 131 7.59 16.05 7.14
C VAL A 131 6.22 16.40 6.56
N PRO A 132 6.06 17.63 6.02
CA PRO A 132 4.78 18.08 5.51
C PRO A 132 4.34 17.29 4.28
N GLY A 133 3.04 17.10 4.12
CA GLY A 133 2.42 16.53 2.94
C GLY A 133 1.94 17.57 1.94
N ARG A 134 1.18 17.14 0.96
CA ARG A 134 0.50 17.98 -0.05
C ARG A 134 -1.01 17.84 0.06
N LEU A 135 -1.52 16.61 -0.05
CA LEU A 135 -2.93 16.27 0.12
C LEU A 135 -3.33 16.19 1.60
N PHE A 136 -2.39 15.85 2.47
CA PHE A 136 -2.55 15.80 3.92
C PHE A 136 -1.50 16.66 4.61
N TRP A 137 -1.71 17.01 5.88
CA TRP A 137 -0.80 17.84 6.63
C TRP A 137 0.57 17.19 6.91
N GLN A 138 0.66 15.85 6.77
CA GLN A 138 1.91 15.09 6.88
C GLN A 138 1.96 13.96 5.84
N THR A 139 3.14 13.62 5.37
CA THR A 139 3.40 12.60 4.35
C THR A 139 2.95 11.19 4.77
N LEU A 140 2.89 10.89 6.06
CA LEU A 140 2.36 9.61 6.54
C LEU A 140 0.94 9.36 6.01
N ASN A 141 0.06 10.35 6.11
CA ASN A 141 -1.32 10.20 5.66
C ASN A 141 -1.44 10.08 4.12
N GLU A 142 -0.52 10.71 3.37
CA GLU A 142 -0.44 10.47 1.92
C GLU A 142 -0.02 9.04 1.61
N SER A 143 0.92 8.49 2.37
CA SER A 143 1.33 7.09 2.23
C SER A 143 0.17 6.12 2.52
N VAL A 144 -0.60 6.37 3.58
CA VAL A 144 -1.81 5.60 3.89
C VAL A 144 -2.84 5.70 2.76
N TRP A 145 -3.06 6.91 2.24
CA TRP A 145 -3.95 7.14 1.10
C TRP A 145 -3.50 6.34 -0.12
N LEU A 146 -2.22 6.38 -0.45
CA LEU A 146 -1.67 5.70 -1.63
C LEU A 146 -1.73 4.17 -1.51
N VAL A 147 -1.51 3.59 -0.33
CA VAL A 147 -1.67 2.14 -0.09
C VAL A 147 -3.08 1.67 -0.44
N HIS A 148 -4.10 2.36 0.06
CA HIS A 148 -5.50 1.98 -0.20
C HIS A 148 -5.89 2.19 -1.67
N THR A 149 -5.45 3.28 -2.25
CA THR A 149 -5.81 3.62 -3.64
C THR A 149 -5.02 2.83 -4.67
N ALA A 150 -3.83 2.35 -4.34
CA ALA A 150 -3.10 1.40 -5.18
C ALA A 150 -3.89 0.10 -5.36
N VAL A 151 -4.47 -0.45 -4.29
CA VAL A 151 -5.37 -1.63 -4.37
C VAL A 151 -6.60 -1.32 -5.20
N ALA A 152 -7.25 -0.18 -4.96
CA ALA A 152 -8.43 0.21 -5.72
C ALA A 152 -8.14 0.36 -7.22
N TYR A 153 -7.00 0.97 -7.57
CA TYR A 153 -6.53 1.14 -8.94
C TYR A 153 -6.23 -0.20 -9.60
N ASP A 154 -5.50 -1.08 -8.94
CA ASP A 154 -5.20 -2.43 -9.40
C ASP A 154 -6.49 -3.23 -9.70
N CYS A 155 -7.46 -3.16 -8.79
CA CYS A 155 -8.75 -3.82 -8.96
C CYS A 155 -9.51 -3.38 -10.22
N ILE A 156 -9.42 -2.12 -10.61
CA ILE A 156 -10.17 -1.59 -11.75
C ILE A 156 -9.32 -1.39 -13.01
N TYR A 157 -8.03 -1.68 -12.97
CA TYR A 157 -7.05 -1.39 -14.03
C TYR A 157 -7.53 -1.77 -15.42
N ASN A 158 -8.08 -2.98 -15.57
CA ASN A 158 -8.56 -3.52 -16.84
C ASN A 158 -9.84 -2.84 -17.34
N THR A 159 -10.52 -2.03 -16.54
CA THR A 159 -11.70 -1.26 -16.94
C THR A 159 -11.35 0.12 -17.49
N LEU A 160 -10.15 0.59 -17.24
CA LEU A 160 -9.67 1.91 -17.63
C LEU A 160 -9.13 1.89 -19.06
N SER A 161 -9.47 2.89 -19.85
CA SER A 161 -8.80 3.15 -21.13
C SER A 161 -7.34 3.56 -20.91
N SER A 162 -6.47 3.36 -21.91
CA SER A 162 -5.07 3.78 -21.86
C SER A 162 -4.92 5.27 -21.54
N LYS A 163 -5.81 6.12 -22.06
CA LYS A 163 -5.83 7.55 -21.77
C LYS A 163 -6.16 7.85 -20.31
N GLN A 164 -7.12 7.14 -19.72
CA GLN A 164 -7.47 7.30 -18.31
C GLN A 164 -6.32 6.85 -17.41
N ARG A 165 -5.71 5.69 -17.71
CA ARG A 165 -4.52 5.22 -16.99
C ARG A 165 -3.40 6.24 -17.03
N ALA A 166 -2.98 6.68 -18.21
CA ALA A 166 -1.93 7.68 -18.38
C ALA A 166 -2.23 8.95 -17.58
N THR A 167 -3.46 9.48 -17.65
CA THR A 167 -3.85 10.68 -16.90
C THR A 167 -3.74 10.48 -15.38
N ILE A 168 -4.19 9.33 -14.86
CA ILE A 168 -4.15 9.03 -13.42
C ILE A 168 -2.69 8.80 -12.98
N GLU A 169 -1.93 8.03 -13.74
CA GLU A 169 -0.54 7.74 -13.40
C GLU A 169 0.34 9.00 -13.43
N GLU A 170 0.31 9.76 -14.54
CA GLU A 170 1.16 10.93 -14.72
C GLU A 170 0.82 12.11 -13.80
N ASN A 171 -0.47 12.31 -13.49
CA ASN A 171 -0.90 13.48 -12.72
C ASN A 171 -1.16 13.19 -11.25
N LEU A 172 -1.23 11.92 -10.83
CA LEU A 172 -1.53 11.57 -9.45
C LEU A 172 -0.49 10.61 -8.85
N PHE A 173 -0.35 9.41 -9.39
CA PHE A 173 0.42 8.37 -8.72
C PHE A 173 1.93 8.59 -8.81
N VAL A 174 2.45 8.95 -9.97
CA VAL A 174 3.88 9.26 -10.15
C VAL A 174 4.29 10.46 -9.27
N PRO A 175 3.65 11.64 -9.37
CA PRO A 175 4.06 12.77 -8.54
C PRO A 175 3.82 12.56 -7.04
N MET A 176 2.85 11.72 -6.62
CA MET A 176 2.67 11.38 -5.22
C MET A 176 3.75 10.42 -4.72
N ALA A 177 4.09 9.38 -5.48
CA ALA A 177 5.14 8.43 -5.12
C ALA A 177 6.51 9.12 -5.05
N ASP A 178 6.84 9.96 -6.04
CA ASP A 178 8.08 10.76 -6.04
C ASP A 178 8.13 11.70 -4.84
N PHE A 179 7.01 12.35 -4.51
CA PHE A 179 6.93 13.21 -3.33
C PHE A 179 7.13 12.42 -2.02
N ILE A 180 6.54 11.24 -1.88
CA ILE A 180 6.72 10.38 -0.70
C ILE A 180 8.20 9.95 -0.58
N MET A 181 8.88 9.66 -1.67
CA MET A 181 10.29 9.23 -1.67
C MET A 181 11.27 10.37 -1.44
N ASP A 182 11.11 11.47 -2.13
CA ASP A 182 12.16 12.50 -2.26
C ASP A 182 11.76 13.88 -1.72
N GLY A 183 10.47 14.15 -1.54
CA GLY A 183 9.97 15.47 -1.16
C GLY A 183 9.72 16.38 -2.36
N MET A 184 9.72 17.70 -2.13
CA MET A 184 9.45 18.71 -3.15
C MET A 184 10.38 19.92 -2.97
N GLY A 185 10.94 20.42 -4.04
CA GLY A 185 11.89 21.55 -4.03
C GLY A 185 13.11 21.22 -3.16
N ASP A 186 13.52 22.15 -2.31
CA ASP A 186 14.68 21.99 -1.43
C ASP A 186 14.36 21.22 -0.12
N ASN A 187 13.11 20.81 0.08
CA ASN A 187 12.71 20.05 1.26
C ASN A 187 12.85 18.55 1.02
N HIS A 188 13.94 17.98 1.52
CA HIS A 188 14.24 16.54 1.43
C HIS A 188 13.92 15.77 2.72
N ALA A 189 13.02 16.27 3.59
CA ALA A 189 12.63 15.57 4.81
C ALA A 189 11.98 14.21 4.50
N ASN A 190 11.24 14.11 3.41
CA ASN A 190 10.61 12.88 2.94
C ASN A 190 11.66 11.81 2.63
N LYS A 191 12.73 12.13 1.93
CA LYS A 191 13.82 11.21 1.61
C LYS A 191 14.47 10.62 2.86
N LYS A 192 14.66 11.44 3.89
CA LYS A 192 15.16 10.98 5.18
C LYS A 192 14.16 10.04 5.85
N THR A 193 12.86 10.38 5.81
CA THR A 193 11.79 9.59 6.41
C THR A 193 11.59 8.26 5.69
N PHE A 194 11.61 8.24 4.37
CA PHE A 194 11.48 7.03 3.55
C PHE A 194 12.52 5.95 3.92
N ASN A 195 13.71 6.35 4.33
CA ASN A 195 14.80 5.44 4.71
C ASN A 195 14.90 5.16 6.22
N LYS A 196 13.99 5.69 7.06
CA LYS A 196 14.04 5.46 8.51
C LYS A 196 13.57 4.06 8.90
N MET A 197 14.03 3.63 10.07
CA MET A 197 13.48 2.48 10.81
C MET A 197 12.37 2.99 11.73
N HIS A 198 11.16 3.17 11.19
CA HIS A 198 10.03 3.81 11.86
C HIS A 198 8.73 3.48 11.11
N ASN A 199 7.59 3.46 11.82
CA ASN A 199 6.28 3.17 11.20
C ASN A 199 5.93 4.06 9.98
N HIS A 200 6.30 5.34 10.00
CA HIS A 200 6.09 6.24 8.85
C HIS A 200 6.80 5.75 7.57
N ALA A 201 8.01 5.22 7.73
CA ALA A 201 8.75 4.66 6.59
C ALA A 201 8.12 3.35 6.10
N THR A 202 7.54 2.55 6.98
CA THR A 202 6.86 1.31 6.59
C THR A 202 5.65 1.60 5.69
N TRP A 203 4.84 2.59 6.05
CA TRP A 203 3.76 3.06 5.20
C TRP A 203 4.26 3.63 3.86
N ALA A 204 5.34 4.42 3.90
CA ALA A 204 5.92 5.02 2.70
C ALA A 204 6.47 3.98 1.73
N THR A 205 7.21 2.98 2.22
CA THR A 205 7.74 1.90 1.38
C THR A 205 6.63 1.01 0.83
N ALA A 206 5.62 0.67 1.64
CA ALA A 206 4.46 -0.06 1.15
C ALA A 206 3.72 0.73 0.05
N ALA A 207 3.45 2.00 0.25
CA ALA A 207 2.75 2.86 -0.71
C ALA A 207 3.47 2.90 -2.07
N VAL A 208 4.78 3.19 -2.05
CA VAL A 208 5.60 3.29 -3.27
C VAL A 208 5.75 1.93 -3.95
N GLY A 209 5.98 0.86 -3.18
CA GLY A 209 6.12 -0.48 -3.72
C GLY A 209 4.83 -1.01 -4.36
N MET A 210 3.70 -0.83 -3.69
CA MET A 210 2.40 -1.28 -4.19
C MET A 210 2.00 -0.53 -5.48
N ILE A 211 2.12 0.79 -5.51
CA ILE A 211 1.83 1.52 -6.74
C ILE A 211 2.86 1.24 -7.83
N GLY A 212 4.12 0.97 -7.47
CA GLY A 212 5.16 0.48 -8.37
C GLY A 212 4.76 -0.82 -9.05
N PHE A 213 4.25 -1.80 -8.31
CA PHE A 213 3.72 -3.04 -8.87
C PHE A 213 2.51 -2.80 -9.79
N ALA A 214 1.55 -1.96 -9.38
CA ALA A 214 0.36 -1.67 -10.18
C ALA A 214 0.67 -0.97 -11.51
N MET A 215 1.70 -0.12 -11.55
CA MET A 215 2.15 0.61 -12.74
C MET A 215 3.29 -0.08 -13.51
N ASN A 216 3.77 -1.25 -13.07
CA ASN A 216 4.97 -1.93 -13.61
C ASN A 216 6.24 -1.04 -13.57
N ARG A 217 6.43 -0.28 -12.49
CA ARG A 217 7.60 0.56 -12.23
C ARG A 217 8.59 -0.18 -11.33
N GLU A 218 9.47 -0.97 -11.96
CA GLU A 218 10.50 -1.74 -11.25
C GLU A 218 11.42 -0.86 -10.38
N ASP A 219 11.70 0.35 -10.81
CA ASP A 219 12.49 1.32 -10.06
C ASP A 219 11.84 1.70 -8.72
N TYR A 220 10.51 1.87 -8.69
CA TYR A 220 9.76 2.13 -7.46
C TYR A 220 9.77 0.89 -6.54
N VAL A 221 9.56 -0.29 -7.11
CA VAL A 221 9.60 -1.55 -6.36
C VAL A 221 10.98 -1.77 -5.72
N LYS A 222 12.08 -1.57 -6.45
CA LYS A 222 13.44 -1.70 -5.93
C LYS A 222 13.72 -0.73 -4.79
N LYS A 223 13.33 0.53 -4.95
CA LYS A 223 13.48 1.54 -3.89
C LYS A 223 12.63 1.22 -2.66
N ALA A 224 11.41 0.73 -2.86
CA ALA A 224 10.56 0.28 -1.75
C ALA A 224 11.17 -0.90 -1.00
N LEU A 225 11.71 -1.90 -1.69
CA LEU A 225 12.31 -3.08 -1.07
C LEU A 225 13.65 -2.77 -0.38
N TYR A 226 14.50 -1.96 -1.03
CA TYR A 226 15.92 -1.83 -0.64
C TYR A 226 16.34 -0.41 -0.23
N GLY A 227 15.39 0.53 -0.14
CA GLY A 227 15.65 1.93 0.19
C GLY A 227 15.98 2.79 -1.04
N SER A 228 16.02 4.10 -0.85
CA SER A 228 16.20 5.06 -1.96
C SER A 228 17.53 4.92 -2.72
N ASP A 229 18.54 4.27 -2.12
CA ASP A 229 19.83 3.95 -2.74
C ASP A 229 19.88 2.54 -3.32
N GLU A 230 18.79 1.78 -3.23
CA GLU A 230 18.62 0.41 -3.74
C GLU A 230 19.64 -0.61 -3.19
N THR A 231 20.34 -0.28 -2.09
CA THR A 231 21.40 -1.15 -1.53
C THR A 231 20.91 -2.03 -0.38
N GLY A 232 19.75 -1.73 0.20
CA GLY A 232 19.25 -2.36 1.42
C GLY A 232 20.01 -1.97 2.70
N LYS A 233 21.04 -1.12 2.59
CA LYS A 233 21.90 -0.76 3.74
C LYS A 233 21.37 0.41 4.57
N ARG A 234 20.58 1.28 3.97
CA ARG A 234 20.11 2.52 4.62
C ARG A 234 18.63 2.55 4.90
N GLY A 235 17.82 1.81 4.14
CA GLY A 235 16.37 1.81 4.25
C GLY A 235 15.74 0.66 3.49
N GLY A 236 14.44 0.75 3.25
CA GLY A 236 13.65 -0.22 2.50
C GLY A 236 12.95 -1.26 3.37
N PHE A 237 11.95 -1.88 2.79
CA PHE A 237 11.05 -2.82 3.47
C PHE A 237 11.78 -4.01 4.09
N ILE A 238 12.72 -4.61 3.37
CA ILE A 238 13.50 -5.75 3.88
C ILE A 238 14.25 -5.35 5.15
N ARG A 239 14.94 -4.20 5.12
CA ARG A 239 15.65 -3.70 6.29
C ARG A 239 14.71 -3.34 7.44
N GLN A 240 13.51 -2.84 7.16
CA GLN A 240 12.51 -2.60 8.21
C GLN A 240 12.07 -3.91 8.88
N MET A 241 11.91 -4.99 8.12
CA MET A 241 11.65 -6.31 8.70
C MET A 241 12.81 -6.82 9.56
N ASP A 242 14.06 -6.45 9.23
CA ASP A 242 15.24 -6.84 10.01
C ASP A 242 15.34 -6.11 11.34
N TYR A 243 15.00 -4.83 11.39
CA TYR A 243 15.36 -3.96 12.49
C TYR A 243 14.19 -3.45 13.33
N LEU A 244 12.95 -3.52 12.82
CA LEU A 244 11.77 -3.06 13.56
C LEU A 244 11.15 -4.15 14.44
N PHE A 245 11.49 -5.41 14.21
CA PHE A 245 10.99 -6.52 15.00
C PHE A 245 12.15 -7.24 15.72
N SER A 246 11.96 -7.56 17.00
CA SER A 246 12.80 -8.53 17.70
C SER A 246 12.61 -9.94 17.10
N PRO A 247 13.47 -10.92 17.41
CA PRO A 247 13.36 -12.28 16.86
C PRO A 247 12.02 -12.98 17.16
N ASP A 248 11.29 -12.57 18.19
CA ASP A 248 9.99 -13.06 18.60
C ASP A 248 8.82 -12.20 18.13
N GLY A 249 9.08 -11.16 17.33
CA GLY A 249 8.07 -10.34 16.69
C GLY A 249 7.63 -9.08 17.44
N TYR A 250 8.31 -8.72 18.56
CA TYR A 250 8.02 -7.45 19.25
C TYR A 250 8.48 -6.26 18.40
N PHE A 251 7.59 -5.29 18.20
CA PHE A 251 7.86 -4.08 17.43
C PHE A 251 8.54 -3.01 18.28
N THR A 252 9.56 -2.36 17.74
CA THR A 252 10.42 -1.42 18.49
C THR A 252 9.68 -0.23 19.10
N GLU A 253 8.56 0.18 18.54
CA GLU A 253 7.73 1.29 19.05
C GLU A 253 6.65 0.83 20.05
N GLY A 254 6.57 -0.48 20.37
CA GLY A 254 5.60 -1.05 21.29
C GLY A 254 4.29 -1.52 20.64
N ALA A 255 3.48 -2.26 21.43
CA ALA A 255 2.27 -2.93 20.95
C ALA A 255 1.23 -1.96 20.38
N TYR A 256 1.08 -0.78 20.97
CA TYR A 256 0.12 0.21 20.47
C TYR A 256 0.41 0.66 19.04
N TYR A 257 1.67 0.94 18.70
CA TYR A 257 2.07 1.28 17.33
C TYR A 257 2.22 0.06 16.44
N GLN A 258 2.52 -1.12 17.01
CA GLN A 258 2.60 -2.37 16.25
C GLN A 258 1.29 -2.68 15.53
N ARG A 259 0.13 -2.48 16.16
CA ARG A 259 -1.19 -2.67 15.53
C ARG A 259 -1.38 -1.81 14.27
N TYR A 260 -0.77 -0.63 14.25
CA TYR A 260 -0.82 0.29 13.13
C TYR A 260 0.24 -0.02 12.07
N ALA A 261 1.45 -0.36 12.52
CA ALA A 261 2.58 -0.65 11.64
C ALA A 261 2.47 -2.02 10.96
N ILE A 262 1.85 -3.02 11.60
CA ILE A 262 1.76 -4.38 11.04
C ILE A 262 0.93 -4.42 9.74
N TRP A 263 -0.03 -3.52 9.59
CA TRP A 263 -0.90 -3.49 8.43
C TRP A 263 -0.14 -3.25 7.11
N PRO A 264 0.68 -2.18 6.95
CA PRO A 264 1.48 -2.00 5.74
C PRO A 264 2.51 -3.11 5.54
N PHE A 265 3.03 -3.76 6.62
CA PHE A 265 3.89 -4.92 6.48
C PHE A 265 3.16 -6.09 5.82
N VAL A 266 1.98 -6.44 6.31
CA VAL A 266 1.23 -7.60 5.81
C VAL A 266 0.72 -7.36 4.39
N ILE A 267 0.12 -6.19 4.12
CA ILE A 267 -0.45 -5.92 2.79
C ILE A 267 0.63 -5.81 1.71
N PHE A 268 1.79 -5.22 2.03
CA PHE A 268 2.86 -5.15 1.06
C PHE A 268 3.56 -6.51 0.89
N ALA A 269 3.70 -7.30 1.96
CA ALA A 269 4.16 -8.68 1.85
C ALA A 269 3.26 -9.52 0.96
N GLN A 270 1.92 -9.36 1.05
CA GLN A 270 0.98 -10.03 0.14
C GLN A 270 1.22 -9.62 -1.33
N CYS A 271 1.44 -8.33 -1.58
CA CYS A 271 1.77 -7.87 -2.94
C CYS A 271 3.09 -8.46 -3.44
N ILE A 272 4.11 -8.57 -2.57
CA ILE A 272 5.41 -9.17 -2.89
C ILE A 272 5.23 -10.66 -3.19
N ASP A 273 4.47 -11.38 -2.39
CA ASP A 273 4.21 -12.82 -2.59
C ASP A 273 3.54 -13.08 -3.95
N ASN A 274 2.55 -12.26 -4.30
CA ASN A 274 1.85 -12.35 -5.58
C ASN A 274 2.73 -11.99 -6.79
N LYS A 275 3.71 -11.08 -6.64
CA LYS A 275 4.48 -10.50 -7.75
C LYS A 275 5.92 -11.00 -7.85
N LEU A 276 6.51 -11.38 -6.74
CA LEU A 276 7.90 -11.83 -6.59
C LEU A 276 7.97 -13.04 -5.63
N PRO A 277 7.24 -14.14 -5.93
CA PRO A 277 7.12 -15.29 -5.02
C PRO A 277 8.47 -15.92 -4.67
N GLU A 278 9.49 -15.72 -5.51
CA GLU A 278 10.84 -16.18 -5.24
C GLU A 278 11.49 -15.55 -4.00
N LEU A 279 11.01 -14.39 -3.55
CA LEU A 279 11.49 -13.75 -2.32
C LEU A 279 11.00 -14.44 -1.05
N LYS A 280 9.98 -15.28 -1.14
CA LYS A 280 9.40 -16.03 -0.01
C LYS A 280 9.20 -15.12 1.22
N ILE A 281 8.57 -13.98 1.01
CA ILE A 281 8.56 -12.88 1.97
C ILE A 281 7.90 -13.27 3.30
N PHE A 282 6.93 -14.18 3.30
CA PHE A 282 6.30 -14.66 4.52
C PHE A 282 7.19 -15.62 5.32
N ASP A 283 8.12 -16.33 4.65
CA ASP A 283 9.12 -17.18 5.32
C ASP A 283 10.32 -16.37 5.86
N TYR A 284 10.42 -15.10 5.48
CA TYR A 284 11.57 -14.24 5.81
C TYR A 284 11.78 -14.15 7.32
N ARG A 285 13.06 -14.24 7.76
CA ARG A 285 13.46 -14.23 9.18
C ARG A 285 12.65 -15.20 10.04
N ASP A 286 12.48 -16.43 9.57
CA ASP A 286 11.75 -17.46 10.30
C ASP A 286 10.31 -17.02 10.63
N ASN A 287 9.59 -16.59 9.60
CA ASN A 287 8.18 -16.14 9.65
C ASN A 287 7.96 -14.92 10.55
N ILE A 288 8.82 -13.91 10.48
CA ILE A 288 8.78 -12.75 11.39
C ILE A 288 7.42 -12.04 11.42
N LEU A 289 6.70 -11.96 10.32
CA LEU A 289 5.38 -11.32 10.28
C LEU A 289 4.33 -12.13 11.06
N SER A 290 4.36 -13.46 10.98
CA SER A 290 3.51 -14.33 11.79
C SER A 290 3.81 -14.20 13.28
N LYS A 291 5.10 -14.15 13.65
CA LYS A 291 5.54 -13.88 15.01
C LYS A 291 5.06 -12.52 15.50
N ALA A 292 5.15 -11.49 14.66
CA ALA A 292 4.69 -10.15 15.00
C ALA A 292 3.18 -10.10 15.28
N LEU A 293 2.37 -10.80 14.50
CA LEU A 293 0.93 -10.92 14.76
C LEU A 293 0.66 -11.66 16.09
N SER A 294 1.36 -12.77 16.34
CA SER A 294 1.24 -13.53 17.59
C SER A 294 1.64 -12.69 18.81
N THR A 295 2.75 -11.98 18.72
CA THR A 295 3.24 -11.10 19.79
C THR A 295 2.26 -9.95 20.05
N LEU A 296 1.67 -9.36 19.02
CA LEU A 296 0.65 -8.33 19.18
C LEU A 296 -0.56 -8.82 19.99
N ILE A 297 -1.03 -10.04 19.71
CA ILE A 297 -2.10 -10.68 20.47
C ILE A 297 -1.69 -10.92 21.92
N GLN A 298 -0.48 -11.45 22.15
CA GLN A 298 0.05 -11.74 23.49
C GLN A 298 0.29 -10.50 24.33
N LEU A 299 0.52 -9.35 23.69
CA LEU A 299 0.70 -8.05 24.37
C LEU A 299 -0.62 -7.29 24.57
N SER A 300 -1.75 -7.98 24.48
CA SER A 300 -3.06 -7.44 24.78
C SER A 300 -3.79 -8.29 25.83
N TYR A 301 -4.59 -7.62 26.64
CA TYR A 301 -5.45 -8.25 27.65
C TYR A 301 -6.77 -7.47 27.77
N GLU A 302 -7.90 -8.17 27.77
CA GLU A 302 -9.25 -7.57 27.85
C GLU A 302 -9.51 -6.45 26.82
N GLY A 303 -8.94 -6.57 25.61
CA GLY A 303 -9.11 -5.60 24.53
C GLY A 303 -8.18 -4.39 24.59
N GLU A 304 -7.29 -4.32 25.58
CA GLU A 304 -6.30 -3.26 25.70
C GLU A 304 -4.87 -3.78 25.50
N PHE A 305 -3.99 -2.95 24.95
CA PHE A 305 -2.57 -3.27 24.82
C PHE A 305 -1.80 -2.91 26.08
N PHE A 306 -0.78 -3.70 26.43
CA PHE A 306 0.15 -3.33 27.50
C PHE A 306 0.89 -2.04 27.14
N HIS A 307 0.95 -1.12 28.09
CA HIS A 307 1.57 0.20 27.94
C HIS A 307 3.10 0.09 28.03
N ILE A 308 3.72 -0.33 26.93
CA ILE A 308 5.17 -0.48 26.79
C ILE A 308 5.64 0.41 25.64
N ASN A 309 6.70 1.16 25.82
CA ASN A 309 7.25 2.17 24.90
C ASN A 309 6.24 3.30 24.59
N ASP A 310 6.06 3.65 23.31
CA ASP A 310 5.24 4.78 22.86
C ASP A 310 3.72 4.51 22.98
N ALA A 311 3.30 3.78 24.00
CA ALA A 311 1.89 3.52 24.26
C ALA A 311 1.18 4.77 24.78
N LEU A 312 0.07 5.14 24.14
CA LEU A 312 -0.82 6.15 24.68
C LEU A 312 -1.64 5.55 25.84
N LEU A 313 -1.67 6.25 26.98
CA LEU A 313 -2.36 5.81 28.19
C LEU A 313 -3.90 5.78 28.06
N LYS A 314 -4.47 6.40 27.04
CA LYS A 314 -5.87 6.28 26.58
C LYS A 314 -5.98 6.92 25.20
N GLY A 315 -6.50 6.21 24.25
CA GLY A 315 -7.01 6.73 22.98
C GLY A 315 -8.52 6.87 23.04
#